data_843d1b269e70e36379dc1731229fae95
#
_entry.id   843d1b269e70e36379dc1731229fae95
#
_cell.length_a   1.000
_cell.length_b   1.000
_cell.length_c   1.000
_cell.angle_alpha   90.00
_cell.angle_beta   90.00
_cell.angle_gamma   90.00
#
_symmetry.space_group_name_H-M   'P 1'
#
loop_
_entity.id
_entity.type
_entity.pdbx_description
1 polymer ?
#
loop_
_entity_poly.entity_id
_entity_poly.type
_entity_poly.pdbx_seq_one_letter_code
_entity_poly.pdbx_strand_id
1 'polypeptide(L)'
;EKMQKQDGCLGFVDMDNLKKINDVYGHKAGDRALRLVGAVLTECMENAVVCRLGGDEFLFYLPEVSEAEMNTRVRKLFDSFRAAKNAATETSPASLSCGLCMCRQGGNFEEYYIKADKALYYVKQNGKNNYRFYEELEEQQPDADYRK
;
A
#
# COMPACT_ATOMS: atom_id res chain seq x y z
N GLU A 1 11.74 -13.29 19.85
CA GLU A 1 10.52 -13.56 19.85
C GLU A 1 9.65 -12.67 20.54
N LYS A 2 9.92 -12.33 21.70
CA LYS A 2 9.09 -11.46 22.34
C LYS A 2 9.09 -10.19 21.62
N MET A 3 10.12 -9.81 20.98
CA MET A 3 10.14 -8.61 20.35
C MET A 3 9.19 -8.46 19.28
N GLN A 4 8.78 -9.52 18.70
CA GLN A 4 7.87 -9.41 17.66
C GLN A 4 6.58 -8.81 18.01
N LYS A 5 6.19 -8.84 19.25
CA LYS A 5 4.95 -8.26 19.66
C LYS A 5 5.03 -6.77 19.58
N GLN A 6 6.24 -6.21 19.59
CA GLN A 6 6.38 -4.79 19.60
C GLN A 6 6.54 -4.26 18.18
N ASP A 7 6.69 -5.15 17.22
CA ASP A 7 6.89 -4.73 15.84
C ASP A 7 5.56 -4.33 15.22
N GLY A 8 5.63 -3.53 14.21
CA GLY A 8 4.46 -3.14 13.44
C GLY A 8 4.86 -2.94 12.00
N CYS A 9 3.94 -2.46 11.19
CA CYS A 9 4.22 -2.22 9.77
C CYS A 9 3.56 -0.94 9.33
N LEU A 10 4.34 -0.10 8.66
CA LEU A 10 3.84 1.12 8.04
C LEU A 10 3.74 0.85 6.56
N GLY A 11 2.63 1.18 5.95
CA GLY A 11 2.44 0.93 4.54
C GLY A 11 1.80 2.08 3.80
N PHE A 12 2.24 2.28 2.56
CA PHE A 12 1.61 3.21 1.65
C PHE A 12 0.89 2.38 0.61
N VAL A 13 -0.33 2.77 0.29
CA VAL A 13 -1.11 2.12 -0.75
C VAL A 13 -1.54 3.19 -1.73
N ASP A 14 -1.22 3.02 -3.00
CA ASP A 14 -1.54 4.00 -4.01
C ASP A 14 -2.35 3.30 -5.09
N MET A 15 -3.46 3.90 -5.49
CA MET A 15 -4.25 3.30 -6.55
C MET A 15 -3.71 3.71 -7.90
N ASP A 16 -3.39 2.73 -8.71
CA ASP A 16 -2.88 2.99 -10.05
C ASP A 16 -4.02 3.28 -11.00
N ASN A 17 -3.73 4.06 -12.01
CA ASN A 17 -4.66 4.31 -13.13
C ASN A 17 -5.88 5.18 -12.82
N LEU A 18 -5.80 5.95 -11.73
CA LEU A 18 -6.92 6.84 -11.42
C LEU A 18 -7.18 7.83 -12.53
N LYS A 19 -6.10 8.40 -13.12
CA LYS A 19 -6.28 9.37 -14.18
C LYS A 19 -6.98 8.74 -15.37
N LYS A 20 -6.61 7.52 -15.71
CA LYS A 20 -7.23 6.83 -16.83
C LYS A 20 -8.71 6.59 -16.56
N ILE A 21 -9.07 6.19 -15.36
CA ILE A 21 -10.45 5.95 -15.01
C ILE A 21 -11.23 7.25 -15.11
N ASN A 22 -10.67 8.34 -14.56
CA ASN A 22 -11.35 9.64 -14.62
C ASN A 22 -11.52 10.10 -16.05
N ASP A 23 -10.50 9.93 -16.88
CA ASP A 23 -10.55 10.40 -18.26
C ASP A 23 -11.58 9.62 -19.10
N VAL A 24 -11.69 8.32 -18.86
CA VAL A 24 -12.56 7.47 -19.68
C VAL A 24 -13.98 7.41 -19.11
N TYR A 25 -14.11 7.31 -17.80
CA TYR A 25 -15.41 7.04 -17.18
C TYR A 25 -15.91 8.18 -16.28
N GLY A 26 -15.10 9.20 -16.06
CA GLY A 26 -15.52 10.36 -15.27
C GLY A 26 -15.08 10.28 -13.82
N HIS A 27 -15.11 11.44 -13.15
CA HIS A 27 -14.62 11.51 -11.77
C HIS A 27 -15.44 10.69 -10.79
N LYS A 28 -16.72 10.46 -11.07
CA LYS A 28 -17.52 9.66 -10.17
C LYS A 28 -17.03 8.21 -10.16
N ALA A 29 -16.58 7.71 -11.30
CA ALA A 29 -16.02 6.37 -11.38
C ALA A 29 -14.70 6.30 -10.60
N GLY A 30 -13.88 7.33 -10.72
CA GLY A 30 -12.64 7.41 -9.96
C GLY A 30 -12.92 7.42 -8.46
N ASP A 31 -13.93 8.16 -8.04
CA ASP A 31 -14.30 8.22 -6.63
C ASP A 31 -14.79 6.86 -6.14
N ARG A 32 -15.54 6.13 -6.95
CA ARG A 32 -16.00 4.80 -6.57
C ARG A 32 -14.81 3.86 -6.40
N ALA A 33 -13.84 3.94 -7.31
CA ALA A 33 -12.67 3.10 -7.22
C ALA A 33 -11.88 3.41 -5.94
N LEU A 34 -11.74 4.69 -5.60
CA LEU A 34 -11.04 5.08 -4.39
C LEU A 34 -11.77 4.61 -3.14
N ARG A 35 -13.10 4.63 -3.17
CA ARG A 35 -13.86 4.14 -2.04
C ARG A 35 -13.67 2.63 -1.87
N LEU A 36 -13.52 1.90 -2.99
CA LEU A 36 -13.25 0.48 -2.92
C LEU A 36 -11.91 0.22 -2.24
N VAL A 37 -10.90 1.03 -2.57
CA VAL A 37 -9.59 0.89 -1.94
C VAL A 37 -9.73 1.06 -0.43
N GLY A 38 -10.40 2.13 -0.01
CA GLY A 38 -10.57 2.41 1.41
C GLY A 38 -11.31 1.29 2.14
N ALA A 39 -12.38 0.78 1.51
CA ALA A 39 -13.18 -0.27 2.13
C ALA A 39 -12.40 -1.57 2.27
N VAL A 40 -11.70 -1.97 1.21
CA VAL A 40 -10.96 -3.22 1.24
C VAL A 40 -9.76 -3.10 2.18
N LEU A 41 -9.11 -1.94 2.19
CA LEU A 41 -7.97 -1.71 3.06
C LEU A 41 -8.40 -1.80 4.52
N THR A 42 -9.51 -1.17 4.87
CA THR A 42 -10.01 -1.22 6.24
C THR A 42 -10.36 -2.65 6.64
N GLU A 43 -10.96 -3.39 5.73
CA GLU A 43 -11.35 -4.75 6.02
C GLU A 43 -10.14 -5.68 6.20
N CYS A 44 -9.13 -5.53 5.35
CA CYS A 44 -7.98 -6.42 5.40
C CYS A 44 -6.96 -6.05 6.44
N MET A 45 -6.98 -4.79 6.89
CA MET A 45 -6.01 -4.32 7.88
C MET A 45 -6.69 -4.02 9.20
N GLU A 46 -7.41 -4.99 9.71
CA GLU A 46 -8.09 -4.86 10.99
C GLU A 46 -7.10 -4.47 12.06
N ASN A 47 -7.44 -3.51 12.87
CA ASN A 47 -6.63 -2.95 13.94
C ASN A 47 -5.56 -1.97 13.46
N ALA A 48 -5.52 -1.65 12.19
CA ALA A 48 -4.60 -0.65 11.69
C ALA A 48 -5.22 0.73 11.80
N VAL A 49 -4.39 1.74 11.89
CA VAL A 49 -4.83 3.11 11.71
C VAL A 49 -4.66 3.38 10.24
N VAL A 50 -5.72 3.83 9.57
CA VAL A 50 -5.70 4.07 8.13
C VAL A 50 -6.07 5.51 7.87
N CYS A 51 -5.33 6.19 7.03
CA CYS A 51 -5.70 7.52 6.61
C CYS A 51 -5.44 7.72 5.12
N ARG A 52 -6.25 8.58 4.52
CA ARG A 52 -6.05 8.92 3.13
C ARG A 52 -5.25 10.20 3.10
N LEU A 53 -4.12 10.18 2.40
CA LEU A 53 -3.24 11.33 2.38
C LEU A 53 -3.69 12.36 1.36
N GLY A 54 -4.46 11.95 0.37
CA GLY A 54 -4.93 12.84 -0.65
C GLY A 54 -4.84 12.14 -1.98
N GLY A 55 -5.59 12.63 -2.96
CA GLY A 55 -5.58 12.02 -4.26
C GLY A 55 -5.84 10.54 -4.16
N ASP A 56 -4.90 9.75 -4.63
CA ASP A 56 -5.04 8.31 -4.70
C ASP A 56 -4.16 7.56 -3.70
N GLU A 57 -3.69 8.25 -2.66
CA GLU A 57 -2.73 7.64 -1.73
C GLU A 57 -3.28 7.43 -0.33
N PHE A 58 -3.04 6.25 0.23
CA PHE A 58 -3.45 5.91 1.58
C PHE A 58 -2.22 5.49 2.39
N LEU A 59 -2.27 5.73 3.68
CA LEU A 59 -1.22 5.33 4.60
C LEU A 59 -1.86 4.52 5.72
N PHE A 60 -1.22 3.44 6.15
CA PHE A 60 -1.71 2.70 7.29
C PHE A 60 -0.57 2.30 8.21
N TYR A 61 -0.88 2.11 9.47
CA TYR A 61 0.06 1.56 10.43
C TYR A 61 -0.64 0.43 11.17
N LEU A 62 -0.08 -0.76 11.11
CA LEU A 62 -0.62 -1.93 11.80
C LEU A 62 0.35 -2.33 12.90
N PRO A 63 -0.05 -2.25 14.18
CA PRO A 63 0.85 -2.62 15.26
C PRO A 63 0.87 -4.12 15.49
N GLU A 64 1.91 -4.57 16.16
CA GLU A 64 1.99 -5.95 16.62
C GLU A 64 1.77 -6.99 15.52
N VAL A 65 2.53 -6.85 14.45
CA VAL A 65 2.40 -7.77 13.32
C VAL A 65 3.79 -8.18 12.88
N SER A 66 3.95 -9.45 12.54
CA SER A 66 5.21 -9.94 12.00
C SER A 66 5.23 -9.73 10.50
N GLU A 67 6.40 -9.81 9.91
CA GLU A 67 6.52 -9.66 8.47
C GLU A 67 5.74 -10.75 7.75
N ALA A 68 5.78 -11.98 8.26
CA ALA A 68 5.06 -13.08 7.63
C ALA A 68 3.56 -12.86 7.66
N GLU A 69 3.03 -12.40 8.79
CA GLU A 69 1.61 -12.12 8.89
C GLU A 69 1.24 -10.95 8.00
N MET A 70 2.09 -9.94 7.94
CA MET A 70 1.83 -8.78 7.11
C MET A 70 1.77 -9.18 5.65
N ASN A 71 2.66 -10.05 5.23
CA ASN A 71 2.68 -10.53 3.86
C ASN A 71 1.35 -11.22 3.52
N THR A 72 0.80 -12.01 4.44
CA THR A 72 -0.48 -12.67 4.24
C THR A 72 -1.59 -11.65 4.11
N ARG A 73 -1.58 -10.62 4.96
CA ARG A 73 -2.63 -9.60 4.91
C ARG A 73 -2.57 -8.79 3.63
N VAL A 74 -1.38 -8.48 3.15
CA VAL A 74 -1.25 -7.71 1.92
C VAL A 74 -1.72 -8.52 0.72
N ARG A 75 -1.42 -9.82 0.71
CA ARG A 75 -1.88 -10.65 -0.39
C ARG A 75 -3.39 -10.69 -0.40
N LYS A 76 -4.00 -10.76 0.78
CA LYS A 76 -5.46 -10.75 0.86
C LYS A 76 -5.99 -9.41 0.38
N LEU A 77 -5.30 -8.32 0.69
CA LEU A 77 -5.71 -7.01 0.23
C LEU A 77 -5.74 -6.97 -1.30
N PHE A 78 -4.72 -7.48 -1.94
CA PHE A 78 -4.66 -7.46 -3.39
C PHE A 78 -5.73 -8.36 -4.00
N ASP A 79 -5.97 -9.53 -3.42
CA ASP A 79 -7.00 -10.44 -3.93
C ASP A 79 -8.38 -9.85 -3.75
N SER A 80 -8.64 -9.26 -2.59
CA SER A 80 -9.96 -8.68 -2.31
C SER A 80 -10.23 -7.47 -3.20
N PHE A 81 -9.20 -6.66 -3.43
CA PHE A 81 -9.40 -5.50 -4.28
C PHE A 81 -9.63 -5.93 -5.72
N ARG A 82 -8.91 -6.96 -6.18
CA ARG A 82 -9.11 -7.43 -7.54
C ARG A 82 -10.55 -7.92 -7.74
N ALA A 83 -11.08 -8.63 -6.78
CA ALA A 83 -12.46 -9.10 -6.88
C ALA A 83 -13.43 -7.93 -6.87
N ALA A 84 -13.21 -6.96 -5.98
CA ALA A 84 -14.13 -5.83 -5.86
C ALA A 84 -14.11 -4.94 -7.09
N LYS A 85 -12.93 -4.64 -7.61
CA LYS A 85 -12.87 -3.72 -8.74
C LYS A 85 -13.43 -4.31 -10.00
N ASN A 86 -13.39 -5.62 -10.14
CA ASN A 86 -13.87 -6.27 -11.35
C ASN A 86 -15.39 -6.40 -11.37
N ALA A 87 -16.05 -5.99 -10.30
CA ALA A 87 -17.52 -6.02 -10.28
C ALA A 87 -18.12 -4.98 -11.23
N ALA A 88 -17.34 -3.97 -11.64
CA ALA A 88 -17.83 -2.97 -12.57
C ALA A 88 -16.76 -2.66 -13.60
N THR A 89 -17.19 -2.42 -14.84
CA THR A 89 -16.27 -2.14 -15.92
C THR A 89 -15.45 -0.88 -15.65
N GLU A 90 -16.07 0.14 -15.10
CA GLU A 90 -15.40 1.41 -14.92
C GLU A 90 -14.35 1.39 -13.81
N THR A 91 -14.41 0.45 -12.88
CA THR A 91 -13.38 0.35 -11.85
C THR A 91 -12.35 -0.72 -12.19
N SER A 92 -12.61 -1.52 -13.20
CA SER A 92 -11.75 -2.63 -13.58
C SER A 92 -10.31 -2.24 -13.89
N PRO A 93 -10.02 -1.06 -14.47
CA PRO A 93 -8.63 -0.72 -14.77
C PRO A 93 -7.78 -0.40 -13.54
N ALA A 94 -8.39 -0.26 -12.37
CA ALA A 94 -7.64 0.10 -11.16
C ALA A 94 -6.74 -1.05 -10.72
N SER A 95 -5.62 -0.73 -10.12
CA SER A 95 -4.80 -1.70 -9.43
C SER A 95 -4.15 -0.99 -8.26
N LEU A 96 -3.41 -1.72 -7.44
CA LEU A 96 -2.77 -1.14 -6.28
C LEU A 96 -1.26 -1.31 -6.36
N SER A 97 -0.55 -0.28 -5.91
CA SER A 97 0.89 -0.38 -5.69
C SER A 97 1.10 -0.08 -4.21
N CYS A 98 1.91 -0.87 -3.54
CA CYS A 98 2.05 -0.78 -2.10
C CYS A 98 3.50 -0.87 -1.67
N GLY A 99 3.92 0.00 -0.78
CA GLY A 99 5.25 -0.04 -0.19
C GLY A 99 5.14 -0.20 1.30
N LEU A 100 5.94 -1.09 1.87
CA LEU A 100 5.83 -1.46 3.27
C LEU A 100 7.18 -1.37 3.97
N CYS A 101 7.14 -1.03 5.24
CA CYS A 101 8.35 -1.04 6.06
C CYS A 101 8.00 -1.57 7.43
N MET A 102 8.73 -2.59 7.89
CA MET A 102 8.50 -3.10 9.24
C MET A 102 9.07 -2.12 10.23
N CYS A 103 8.32 -1.85 11.29
CA CYS A 103 8.69 -0.88 12.29
C CYS A 103 9.04 -1.59 13.58
N ARG A 104 10.13 -1.19 14.19
CA ARG A 104 10.58 -1.80 15.43
C ARG A 104 10.47 -0.83 16.58
N GLN A 105 10.30 -1.37 17.77
CA GLN A 105 10.20 -0.55 18.93
C GLN A 105 11.44 0.32 19.06
N GLY A 106 11.27 1.54 19.38
CA GLY A 106 12.38 2.47 19.52
C GLY A 106 12.80 3.15 18.24
N GLY A 107 12.15 2.83 17.15
CA GLY A 107 12.50 3.44 15.88
C GLY A 107 11.84 4.78 15.69
N ASN A 108 12.17 5.42 14.59
CA ASN A 108 11.71 6.76 14.28
C ASN A 108 10.67 6.72 13.18
N PHE A 109 9.51 7.33 13.42
CA PHE A 109 8.43 7.29 12.44
C PHE A 109 8.85 7.88 11.09
N GLU A 110 9.55 8.99 11.12
CA GLU A 110 9.95 9.65 9.89
C GLU A 110 10.85 8.74 9.06
N GLU A 111 11.70 7.97 9.70
CA GLU A 111 12.57 7.07 9.00
C GLU A 111 11.75 5.95 8.35
N TYR A 112 10.76 5.40 9.06
CA TYR A 112 9.92 4.35 8.51
C TYR A 112 9.06 4.88 7.36
N TYR A 113 8.60 6.12 7.49
CA TYR A 113 7.80 6.76 6.45
C TYR A 113 8.62 6.84 5.15
N ILE A 114 9.87 7.29 5.25
CA ILE A 114 10.73 7.39 4.08
C ILE A 114 10.99 6.02 3.48
N LYS A 115 11.22 5.02 4.31
CA LYS A 115 11.50 3.69 3.81
C LYS A 115 10.30 3.07 3.10
N ALA A 116 9.11 3.23 3.66
CA ALA A 116 7.91 2.71 3.03
C ALA A 116 7.67 3.43 1.70
N ASP A 117 7.93 4.75 1.66
CA ASP A 117 7.75 5.52 0.44
C ASP A 117 8.74 5.09 -0.64
N LYS A 118 9.98 4.75 -0.24
CA LYS A 118 10.95 4.26 -1.20
C LYS A 118 10.52 2.92 -1.78
N ALA A 119 9.93 2.07 -0.95
CA ALA A 119 9.43 0.78 -1.42
C ALA A 119 8.29 0.98 -2.42
N LEU A 120 7.40 1.94 -2.15
CA LEU A 120 6.32 2.26 -3.09
C LEU A 120 6.90 2.77 -4.40
N TYR A 121 7.89 3.64 -4.33
CA TYR A 121 8.49 4.20 -5.52
C TYR A 121 9.10 3.06 -6.37
N TYR A 122 9.74 2.11 -5.72
CA TYR A 122 10.31 0.97 -6.43
C TYR A 122 9.21 0.19 -7.17
N VAL A 123 8.08 -0.05 -6.53
CA VAL A 123 6.97 -0.76 -7.15
C VAL A 123 6.50 0.00 -8.39
N LYS A 124 6.38 1.33 -8.28
CA LYS A 124 5.89 2.13 -9.38
C LYS A 124 6.88 2.15 -10.55
N GLN A 125 8.17 2.03 -10.27
CA GLN A 125 9.16 2.00 -11.33
C GLN A 125 9.30 0.61 -11.94
N ASN A 126 8.70 -0.39 -11.35
CA ASN A 126 8.84 -1.77 -11.79
C ASN A 126 7.52 -2.46 -12.11
N GLY A 127 6.63 -1.73 -12.75
CA GLY A 127 5.42 -2.36 -13.30
C GLY A 127 4.13 -2.08 -12.57
N LYS A 128 4.19 -1.48 -11.39
CA LYS A 128 2.99 -1.20 -10.61
C LYS A 128 2.26 -2.50 -10.27
N ASN A 129 1.08 -2.38 -9.69
CA ASN A 129 0.22 -3.52 -9.39
C ASN A 129 0.95 -4.60 -8.61
N ASN A 130 1.63 -4.21 -7.54
CA ASN A 130 2.45 -5.11 -6.76
C ASN A 130 2.76 -4.47 -5.42
N TYR A 131 3.44 -5.19 -4.55
CA TYR A 131 3.88 -4.65 -3.28
C TYR A 131 5.30 -5.12 -2.99
N ARG A 132 6.00 -4.33 -2.17
CA ARG A 132 7.35 -4.69 -1.75
C ARG A 132 7.56 -4.19 -0.34
N PHE A 133 8.30 -4.97 0.44
CA PHE A 133 8.76 -4.53 1.73
C PHE A 133 10.10 -3.85 1.53
N TYR A 134 10.34 -2.76 2.21
CA TYR A 134 11.61 -2.06 2.10
C TYR A 134 12.76 -3.01 2.45
N GLU A 135 12.53 -3.92 3.41
CA GLU A 135 13.54 -4.85 3.84
C GLU A 135 14.04 -5.75 2.71
N GLU A 136 13.20 -5.96 1.72
CA GLU A 136 13.58 -6.77 0.58
C GLU A 136 14.48 -5.98 -0.37
N LEU A 137 14.44 -4.67 -0.28
CA LEU A 137 15.15 -3.82 -1.22
C LEU A 137 16.47 -3.30 -0.71
N GLU A 138 16.74 -3.42 0.57
CA GLU A 138 17.97 -2.91 1.14
C GLU A 138 19.19 -3.40 0.41
N GLU A 139 19.19 -4.63 0.00
CA GLU A 139 20.33 -5.20 -0.67
C GLU A 139 20.43 -4.76 -2.12
N GLN A 140 19.42 -4.11 -2.64
CA GLN A 140 19.41 -3.68 -4.01
C GLN A 140 19.60 -2.19 -4.17
N GLN A 141 20.02 -1.52 -3.12
CA GLN A 141 20.31 -0.11 -3.13
C GLN A 141 19.19 0.73 -3.68
N PRO A 142 18.06 0.70 -3.07
CA PRO A 142 16.89 1.41 -3.59
C PRO A 142 17.00 2.92 -3.51
N ASP A 143 18.06 3.45 -2.93
CA ASP A 143 18.19 4.88 -2.80
C ASP A 143 18.63 5.57 -4.05
N ALA A 144 19.21 4.87 -4.97
CA ALA A 144 19.85 5.49 -6.10
C ALA A 144 19.05 6.56 -6.79
N ASP A 145 17.89 6.33 -7.21
CA ASP A 145 17.09 7.31 -7.91
C ASP A 145 15.84 7.75 -7.22
N TYR A 146 15.83 7.58 -5.91
CA TYR A 146 14.60 7.84 -5.19
C TYR A 146 14.15 9.30 -5.32
N ARG A 147 12.97 9.50 -5.83
CA ARG A 147 12.32 10.79 -5.94
C ARG A 147 13.20 11.90 -6.49
N LYS A 148 14.00 11.59 -7.47
CA LYS A 148 14.83 12.59 -8.08
C LYS A 148 14.11 13.48 -9.06
#